data_023d1393b86ab62a33407380ac010158
#
_entry.id   023d1393b86ab62a33407380ac010158
#
_cell.length_a   1.000
_cell.length_b   1.000
_cell.length_c   1.000
_cell.angle_alpha   90.00
_cell.angle_beta   90.00
_cell.angle_gamma   90.00
#
_symmetry.space_group_name_H-M   'P 1'
#
loop_
_entity.id
_entity.type
_entity.pdbx_description
1 polymer ?
#
loop_
_entity_poly.entity_id
_entity_poly.type
_entity_poly.pdbx_seq_one_letter_code
_entity_poly.pdbx_strand_id
1 'polypeptide(L)'
;MSFTPGSPGQYGPGPGAPHAGPIGAGPPPNPEPPIGPFGLSPSPTPRVRWGLWAFVVVEVVFLGASAAMAWTVGVGSAAGVLVAIAVPTMLAALTCILWTIWRGDGPAIDLGLRFRWEDVGVGLLLGIAGLFVTVPAAALYLYLVGPDLTTSVGVAFEGITATWPIALAVMFGVVVIAPVCEEIVYRGLLWNAVAKWITNRWVVFVITTLAFAVAHLEFLRAPLLFVVALPLGIARILTGRITASIVAHAVNNFLPGLMLALMLVGALPEV
;
A
#
# COMPACT_ATOMS: atom_id res chain seq x y z
N MET A 1 54.33 -24.52 86.24
CA MET A 1 53.06 -23.97 85.74
C MET A 1 53.02 -24.13 84.25
N SER A 2 52.38 -25.22 83.78
CA SER A 2 52.32 -25.50 82.30
C SER A 2 50.90 -25.19 81.79
N PHE A 3 50.82 -24.33 80.77
CA PHE A 3 49.58 -24.03 80.09
C PHE A 3 49.43 -24.97 78.87
N THR A 4 48.34 -25.70 78.83
CA THR A 4 47.90 -26.52 77.67
C THR A 4 46.90 -25.68 76.84
N PRO A 5 47.07 -25.60 75.51
CA PRO A 5 46.04 -24.95 74.69
C PRO A 5 44.89 -25.89 74.38
N GLY A 6 43.65 -25.28 74.43
CA GLY A 6 42.42 -26.02 74.17
C GLY A 6 42.15 -26.23 72.68
N SER A 7 41.45 -27.32 72.40
CA SER A 7 41.02 -27.74 71.03
C SER A 7 40.05 -26.78 70.37
N PRO A 8 40.09 -26.55 69.00
CA PRO A 8 39.08 -25.80 68.34
C PRO A 8 37.77 -26.60 68.18
N GLY A 9 36.66 -25.97 68.52
CA GLY A 9 35.33 -26.54 68.42
C GLY A 9 34.90 -26.74 66.92
N GLN A 10 34.33 -27.91 66.70
CA GLN A 10 33.67 -28.24 65.45
C GLN A 10 32.36 -27.45 65.28
N TYR A 11 32.27 -26.56 64.34
CA TYR A 11 31.02 -26.00 63.92
C TYR A 11 30.38 -26.98 62.93
N GLY A 12 29.20 -27.51 63.28
CA GLY A 12 28.35 -28.29 62.37
C GLY A 12 27.77 -27.43 61.25
N PRO A 13 27.44 -28.04 60.08
CA PRO A 13 26.85 -27.31 58.98
C PRO A 13 25.43 -26.81 59.31
N GLY A 14 25.19 -25.52 59.08
CA GLY A 14 23.88 -24.88 59.20
C GLY A 14 22.88 -25.40 58.18
N PRO A 15 21.57 -25.20 58.40
CA PRO A 15 20.52 -25.73 57.50
C PRO A 15 20.65 -25.17 56.10
N GLY A 16 20.53 -26.08 55.11
CA GLY A 16 20.82 -25.86 53.70
C GLY A 16 20.14 -24.67 53.02
N ALA A 17 20.92 -23.95 52.26
CA ALA A 17 20.42 -23.05 51.26
C ALA A 17 19.57 -23.82 50.22
N PRO A 18 18.46 -23.26 49.72
CA PRO A 18 17.68 -23.94 48.68
C PRO A 18 18.52 -24.12 47.41
N HIS A 19 18.65 -25.37 46.98
CA HIS A 19 19.26 -25.68 45.70
C HIS A 19 18.49 -24.95 44.57
N ALA A 20 19.11 -23.98 43.93
CA ALA A 20 18.63 -23.45 42.66
C ALA A 20 18.63 -24.61 41.64
N GLY A 21 17.45 -25.11 41.32
CA GLY A 21 17.28 -26.08 40.23
C GLY A 21 17.81 -25.52 38.93
N PRO A 22 18.18 -26.36 37.95
CA PRO A 22 18.65 -25.92 36.67
C PRO A 22 17.59 -25.01 36.05
N ILE A 23 18.00 -23.78 35.67
CA ILE A 23 17.16 -22.84 34.90
C ILE A 23 16.77 -23.61 33.63
N GLY A 24 15.48 -24.04 33.58
CA GLY A 24 14.94 -24.73 32.41
C GLY A 24 15.23 -23.92 31.18
N ALA A 25 15.89 -24.52 30.19
CA ALA A 25 16.05 -23.92 28.87
C ALA A 25 14.66 -23.51 28.38
N GLY A 26 14.46 -22.23 28.13
CA GLY A 26 13.22 -21.72 27.57
C GLY A 26 12.86 -22.52 26.30
N PRO A 27 11.60 -22.53 25.88
CA PRO A 27 11.21 -23.21 24.65
C PRO A 27 12.14 -22.76 23.51
N PRO A 28 12.52 -23.64 22.59
CA PRO A 28 13.40 -23.29 21.48
C PRO A 28 12.75 -22.12 20.72
N PRO A 29 13.54 -21.15 20.22
CA PRO A 29 13.01 -20.05 19.43
C PRO A 29 12.21 -20.64 18.26
N ASN A 30 11.04 -20.06 18.02
CA ASN A 30 10.22 -20.46 16.88
C ASN A 30 11.08 -20.43 15.61
N PRO A 31 10.99 -21.46 14.75
CA PRO A 31 11.74 -21.47 13.51
C PRO A 31 11.45 -20.18 12.73
N GLU A 32 12.51 -19.53 12.27
CA GLU A 32 12.36 -18.34 11.43
C GLU A 32 11.48 -18.68 10.23
N PRO A 33 10.52 -17.80 9.87
CA PRO A 33 9.69 -18.06 8.71
C PRO A 33 10.58 -18.21 7.47
N PRO A 34 10.21 -19.11 6.53
CA PRO A 34 11.00 -19.36 5.33
C PRO A 34 11.28 -18.07 4.59
N ILE A 35 12.54 -17.83 4.27
CA ILE A 35 12.99 -16.70 3.47
C ILE A 35 12.33 -16.82 2.09
N GLY A 36 11.48 -15.87 1.74
CA GLY A 36 10.82 -15.83 0.43
C GLY A 36 11.81 -15.54 -0.71
N PRO A 37 11.37 -15.63 -1.97
CA PRO A 37 12.19 -15.24 -3.11
C PRO A 37 12.74 -13.82 -2.90
N PHE A 38 13.97 -13.57 -3.28
CA PHE A 38 14.73 -12.33 -3.07
C PHE A 38 15.19 -12.05 -1.62
N GLY A 39 15.23 -13.05 -0.74
CA GLY A 39 15.65 -12.86 0.65
C GLY A 39 14.65 -12.07 1.51
N LEU A 40 13.43 -11.88 1.02
CA LEU A 40 12.38 -11.14 1.69
C LEU A 40 11.51 -12.09 2.50
N SER A 41 11.53 -11.96 3.82
CA SER A 41 10.53 -12.62 4.67
C SER A 41 9.24 -11.77 4.63
N PRO A 42 8.12 -12.31 4.10
CA PRO A 42 6.85 -11.61 4.16
C PRO A 42 6.50 -11.38 5.64
N SER A 43 6.26 -10.13 6.00
CA SER A 43 5.76 -9.81 7.34
C SER A 43 4.44 -10.55 7.57
N PRO A 44 4.24 -11.19 8.74
CA PRO A 44 2.96 -11.81 9.06
C PRO A 44 1.85 -10.76 8.92
N THR A 45 0.73 -11.17 8.34
CA THR A 45 -0.45 -10.29 8.21
C THR A 45 -0.89 -9.87 9.62
N PRO A 46 -0.96 -8.58 9.93
CA PRO A 46 -1.36 -8.14 11.26
C PRO A 46 -2.81 -8.58 11.52
N ARG A 47 -3.08 -9.03 12.75
CA ARG A 47 -4.45 -9.31 13.19
C ARG A 47 -5.14 -8.00 13.54
N VAL A 48 -5.72 -7.35 12.51
CA VAL A 48 -6.41 -6.08 12.70
C VAL A 48 -7.69 -6.24 13.55
N ARG A 49 -7.95 -5.26 14.43
CA ARG A 49 -9.14 -5.24 15.31
C ARG A 49 -10.40 -4.80 14.55
N TRP A 50 -10.24 -4.13 13.42
CA TRP A 50 -11.29 -3.65 12.53
C TRP A 50 -11.50 -4.61 11.35
N GLY A 51 -12.49 -4.37 10.50
CA GLY A 51 -12.84 -5.23 9.38
C GLY A 51 -13.30 -4.44 8.16
N LEU A 52 -14.01 -5.09 7.24
CA LEU A 52 -14.45 -4.53 5.95
C LEU A 52 -15.27 -3.22 6.09
N TRP A 53 -15.99 -3.04 7.19
CA TRP A 53 -16.75 -1.81 7.42
C TRP A 53 -15.85 -0.56 7.50
N ALA A 54 -14.58 -0.69 7.92
CA ALA A 54 -13.61 0.41 7.87
C ALA A 54 -13.37 0.86 6.42
N PHE A 55 -13.27 -0.09 5.49
CA PHE A 55 -13.17 0.21 4.08
C PHE A 55 -14.43 0.91 3.56
N VAL A 56 -15.61 0.45 3.96
CA VAL A 56 -16.87 1.11 3.57
C VAL A 56 -16.90 2.58 4.04
N VAL A 57 -16.44 2.87 5.26
CA VAL A 57 -16.36 4.27 5.76
C VAL A 57 -15.40 5.09 4.90
N VAL A 58 -14.25 4.54 4.52
CA VAL A 58 -13.27 5.23 3.66
C VAL A 58 -13.88 5.54 2.29
N GLU A 59 -14.59 4.59 1.68
CA GLU A 59 -15.26 4.80 0.39
C GLU A 59 -16.40 5.84 0.48
N VAL A 60 -17.15 5.85 1.58
CA VAL A 60 -18.18 6.89 1.82
C VAL A 60 -17.55 8.27 1.95
N VAL A 61 -16.42 8.39 2.64
CA VAL A 61 -15.66 9.65 2.74
C VAL A 61 -15.15 10.06 1.37
N PHE A 62 -14.57 9.14 0.60
CA PHE A 62 -14.07 9.39 -0.75
C PHE A 62 -15.19 9.89 -1.67
N LEU A 63 -16.30 9.16 -1.76
CA LEU A 63 -17.45 9.52 -2.62
C LEU A 63 -18.11 10.82 -2.19
N GLY A 64 -18.28 11.04 -0.88
CA GLY A 64 -18.83 12.28 -0.34
C GLY A 64 -17.95 13.49 -0.64
N ALA A 65 -16.64 13.34 -0.46
CA ALA A 65 -15.67 14.39 -0.81
C ALA A 65 -15.62 14.65 -2.32
N SER A 66 -15.69 13.59 -3.15
CA SER A 66 -15.74 13.72 -4.61
C SER A 66 -16.98 14.48 -5.07
N ALA A 67 -18.16 14.16 -4.50
CA ALA A 67 -19.40 14.87 -4.79
C ALA A 67 -19.32 16.35 -4.35
N ALA A 68 -18.76 16.63 -3.17
CA ALA A 68 -18.56 17.99 -2.68
C ALA A 68 -17.60 18.79 -3.57
N MET A 69 -16.49 18.18 -4.03
CA MET A 69 -15.54 18.81 -4.94
C MET A 69 -16.19 19.08 -6.31
N ALA A 70 -16.93 18.13 -6.86
CA ALA A 70 -17.64 18.31 -8.12
C ALA A 70 -18.64 19.48 -8.08
N TRP A 71 -19.22 19.75 -6.91
CA TRP A 71 -20.18 20.85 -6.73
C TRP A 71 -19.52 22.21 -6.43
N THR A 72 -18.38 22.22 -5.73
CA THR A 72 -17.78 23.47 -5.21
C THR A 72 -16.59 23.96 -6.03
N VAL A 73 -15.86 23.06 -6.69
CA VAL A 73 -14.65 23.40 -7.45
C VAL A 73 -14.98 23.48 -8.94
N GLY A 74 -14.71 24.63 -9.54
CA GLY A 74 -14.84 24.77 -10.99
C GLY A 74 -13.82 23.91 -11.72
N VAL A 75 -14.29 23.01 -12.58
CA VAL A 75 -13.45 22.13 -13.43
C VAL A 75 -12.96 22.81 -14.69
N GLY A 76 -13.09 24.13 -14.83
CA GLY A 76 -12.64 24.90 -16.00
C GLY A 76 -11.13 25.18 -16.04
N SER A 77 -10.33 24.62 -15.15
CA SER A 77 -8.86 24.79 -15.13
C SER A 77 -8.16 23.54 -14.64
N ALA A 78 -6.95 23.28 -15.13
CA ALA A 78 -6.15 22.12 -14.71
C ALA A 78 -5.88 22.09 -13.19
N ALA A 79 -5.70 23.24 -12.55
CA ALA A 79 -5.55 23.34 -11.10
C ALA A 79 -6.84 22.94 -10.36
N GLY A 80 -8.01 23.37 -10.87
CA GLY A 80 -9.30 22.99 -10.31
C GLY A 80 -9.55 21.48 -10.40
N VAL A 81 -9.30 20.88 -11.57
CA VAL A 81 -9.42 19.43 -11.76
C VAL A 81 -8.46 18.68 -10.86
N LEU A 82 -7.19 19.12 -10.76
CA LEU A 82 -6.21 18.50 -9.86
C LEU A 82 -6.70 18.49 -8.40
N VAL A 83 -7.22 19.63 -7.91
CA VAL A 83 -7.77 19.73 -6.54
C VAL A 83 -8.98 18.81 -6.38
N ALA A 84 -9.88 18.78 -7.37
CA ALA A 84 -11.09 17.96 -7.33
C ALA A 84 -10.79 16.45 -7.26
N ILE A 85 -9.68 16.00 -7.86
CA ILE A 85 -9.24 14.59 -7.81
C ILE A 85 -8.40 14.33 -6.56
N ALA A 86 -7.43 15.18 -6.25
CA ALA A 86 -6.46 14.94 -5.19
C ALA A 86 -7.08 15.00 -3.78
N VAL A 87 -7.99 15.95 -3.52
CA VAL A 87 -8.56 16.14 -2.17
C VAL A 87 -9.35 14.91 -1.70
N PRO A 88 -10.29 14.35 -2.46
CA PRO A 88 -11.00 13.12 -2.04
C PRO A 88 -10.07 11.94 -1.79
N THR A 89 -9.08 11.74 -2.67
CA THR A 89 -8.12 10.64 -2.57
C THR A 89 -7.23 10.78 -1.33
N MET A 90 -6.78 11.99 -1.03
CA MET A 90 -6.01 12.29 0.19
C MET A 90 -6.87 12.13 1.46
N LEU A 91 -8.14 12.53 1.44
CA LEU A 91 -9.06 12.36 2.56
C LEU A 91 -9.34 10.88 2.83
N ALA A 92 -9.48 10.06 1.79
CA ALA A 92 -9.61 8.61 1.93
C ALA A 92 -8.38 8.00 2.61
N ALA A 93 -7.17 8.32 2.14
CA ALA A 93 -5.92 7.85 2.74
C ALA A 93 -5.73 8.34 4.18
N LEU A 94 -6.04 9.61 4.44
CA LEU A 94 -6.01 10.18 5.80
C LEU A 94 -6.99 9.46 6.72
N THR A 95 -8.20 9.14 6.23
CA THR A 95 -9.18 8.37 7.00
C THR A 95 -8.64 6.99 7.37
N CYS A 96 -7.94 6.29 6.45
CA CYS A 96 -7.26 5.02 6.75
C CYS A 96 -6.23 5.18 7.86
N ILE A 97 -5.38 6.21 7.78
CA ILE A 97 -4.33 6.48 8.77
C ILE A 97 -4.95 6.76 10.15
N LEU A 98 -5.90 7.69 10.21
CA LEU A 98 -6.59 8.05 11.46
C LEU A 98 -7.37 6.86 12.04
N TRP A 99 -7.98 6.03 11.19
CA TRP A 99 -8.66 4.82 11.60
C TRP A 99 -7.73 3.85 12.33
N THR A 100 -6.55 3.59 11.76
CA THR A 100 -5.57 2.68 12.36
C THR A 100 -4.93 3.23 13.63
N ILE A 101 -4.79 4.55 13.75
CA ILE A 101 -4.35 5.20 14.99
C ILE A 101 -5.41 5.04 16.09
N TRP A 102 -6.68 5.20 15.75
CA TRP A 102 -7.78 5.17 16.71
C TRP A 102 -8.23 3.75 17.10
N ARG A 103 -8.31 2.85 16.11
CA ARG A 103 -8.91 1.51 16.28
C ARG A 103 -7.95 0.35 16.05
N GLY A 104 -6.68 0.63 15.77
CA GLY A 104 -5.68 -0.38 15.45
C GLY A 104 -4.40 -0.23 16.27
N ASP A 105 -3.34 -0.78 15.71
CA ASP A 105 -1.98 -0.74 16.25
C ASP A 105 -1.09 0.29 15.51
N GLY A 106 -1.72 1.14 14.71
CA GLY A 106 -1.10 2.23 13.97
C GLY A 106 -0.76 1.90 12.51
N PRO A 107 -0.54 2.94 11.68
CA PRO A 107 -0.41 2.79 10.22
C PRO A 107 0.82 1.96 9.81
N ALA A 108 1.90 2.01 10.59
CA ALA A 108 3.09 1.21 10.29
C ALA A 108 2.81 -0.30 10.34
N ILE A 109 1.96 -0.74 11.29
CA ILE A 109 1.60 -2.14 11.50
C ILE A 109 0.40 -2.50 10.63
N ASP A 110 -0.69 -1.77 10.79
CA ASP A 110 -1.99 -2.12 10.23
C ASP A 110 -2.11 -1.88 8.72
N LEU A 111 -1.34 -0.94 8.16
CA LEU A 111 -1.33 -0.65 6.73
C LEU A 111 -0.06 -1.17 6.04
N GLY A 112 0.94 -1.60 6.80
CA GLY A 112 2.26 -1.96 6.25
C GLY A 112 3.04 -0.73 5.76
N LEU A 113 2.78 0.44 6.34
CA LEU A 113 3.50 1.70 6.08
C LEU A 113 4.87 1.68 6.77
N ARG A 114 5.74 0.77 6.32
CA ARG A 114 7.13 0.66 6.76
C ARG A 114 8.03 0.79 5.55
N PHE A 115 8.89 1.78 5.56
CA PHE A 115 9.86 2.01 4.47
C PHE A 115 11.09 1.12 4.63
N ARG A 116 11.51 0.51 3.51
CA ARG A 116 12.80 -0.14 3.36
C ARG A 116 13.32 0.12 1.95
N TRP A 117 14.63 0.34 1.80
CA TRP A 117 15.23 0.59 0.49
C TRP A 117 15.09 -0.59 -0.47
N GLU A 118 15.08 -1.81 0.07
CA GLU A 118 14.87 -3.03 -0.74
C GLU A 118 13.49 -3.04 -1.41
N ASP A 119 12.48 -2.45 -0.76
CA ASP A 119 11.13 -2.33 -1.32
C ASP A 119 11.10 -1.43 -2.55
N VAL A 120 11.96 -0.40 -2.59
CA VAL A 120 12.10 0.46 -3.77
C VAL A 120 12.62 -0.35 -4.95
N GLY A 121 13.68 -1.17 -4.73
CA GLY A 121 14.22 -2.05 -5.77
C GLY A 121 13.19 -3.06 -6.29
N VAL A 122 12.44 -3.71 -5.39
CA VAL A 122 11.36 -4.64 -5.75
C VAL A 122 10.24 -3.93 -6.52
N GLY A 123 9.85 -2.73 -6.07
CA GLY A 123 8.83 -1.92 -6.73
C GLY A 123 9.23 -1.49 -8.14
N LEU A 124 10.48 -1.02 -8.32
CA LEU A 124 11.02 -0.68 -9.64
C LEU A 124 11.04 -1.89 -10.57
N LEU A 125 11.55 -3.04 -10.09
CA LEU A 125 11.61 -4.27 -10.87
C LEU A 125 10.21 -4.70 -11.32
N LEU A 126 9.24 -4.75 -10.40
CA LEU A 126 7.88 -5.18 -10.72
C LEU A 126 7.12 -4.15 -11.55
N GLY A 127 7.34 -2.85 -11.33
CA GLY A 127 6.75 -1.80 -12.15
C GLY A 127 7.25 -1.88 -13.59
N ILE A 128 8.57 -1.98 -13.79
CA ILE A 128 9.18 -2.10 -15.13
C ILE A 128 8.75 -3.42 -15.80
N ALA A 129 8.85 -4.56 -15.09
CA ALA A 129 8.37 -5.84 -15.61
C ALA A 129 6.88 -5.81 -15.93
N GLY A 130 6.09 -5.10 -15.11
CA GLY A 130 4.67 -4.87 -15.32
C GLY A 130 4.38 -4.15 -16.65
N LEU A 131 5.18 -3.16 -17.04
CA LEU A 131 4.99 -2.44 -18.30
C LEU A 131 5.07 -3.37 -19.52
N PHE A 132 5.91 -4.41 -19.50
CA PHE A 132 5.98 -5.41 -20.57
C PHE A 132 4.69 -6.25 -20.69
N VAL A 133 3.85 -6.27 -19.68
CA VAL A 133 2.54 -6.91 -19.69
C VAL A 133 1.43 -5.89 -19.94
N THR A 134 1.47 -4.76 -19.26
CA THR A 134 0.39 -3.76 -19.28
C THR A 134 0.33 -3.01 -20.61
N VAL A 135 1.47 -2.69 -21.23
CA VAL A 135 1.49 -1.97 -22.51
C VAL A 135 0.91 -2.83 -23.66
N PRO A 136 1.34 -4.10 -23.87
CA PRO A 136 0.69 -4.96 -24.86
C PRO A 136 -0.78 -5.25 -24.54
N ALA A 137 -1.13 -5.43 -23.25
CA ALA A 137 -2.52 -5.63 -22.84
C ALA A 137 -3.38 -4.40 -23.15
N ALA A 138 -2.88 -3.20 -22.92
CA ALA A 138 -3.57 -1.96 -23.27
C ALA A 138 -3.74 -1.82 -24.79
N ALA A 139 -2.70 -2.11 -25.58
CA ALA A 139 -2.78 -2.07 -27.03
C ALA A 139 -3.79 -3.09 -27.59
N LEU A 140 -3.75 -4.33 -27.07
CA LEU A 140 -4.74 -5.36 -27.43
C LEU A 140 -6.16 -4.96 -27.03
N TYR A 141 -6.29 -4.40 -25.83
CA TYR A 141 -7.60 -3.99 -25.32
C TYR A 141 -8.20 -2.86 -26.17
N LEU A 142 -7.37 -1.86 -26.51
CA LEU A 142 -7.76 -0.77 -27.40
C LEU A 142 -8.17 -1.29 -28.79
N TYR A 143 -7.44 -2.28 -29.33
CA TYR A 143 -7.78 -2.92 -30.60
C TYR A 143 -9.13 -3.65 -30.56
N LEU A 144 -9.45 -4.32 -29.43
CA LEU A 144 -10.67 -5.11 -29.29
C LEU A 144 -11.92 -4.28 -28.97
N VAL A 145 -11.77 -3.23 -28.16
CA VAL A 145 -12.90 -2.42 -27.65
C VAL A 145 -13.10 -1.12 -28.42
N GLY A 146 -12.05 -0.64 -29.08
CA GLY A 146 -12.07 0.58 -29.88
C GLY A 146 -11.42 1.79 -29.19
N PRO A 147 -11.26 2.91 -29.94
CA PRO A 147 -10.56 4.10 -29.46
C PRO A 147 -11.31 4.93 -28.42
N ASP A 148 -12.61 4.69 -28.20
CA ASP A 148 -13.45 5.45 -27.28
C ASP A 148 -13.19 5.11 -25.79
N LEU A 149 -12.09 4.43 -25.48
CA LEU A 149 -11.64 4.10 -24.13
C LEU A 149 -10.93 5.29 -23.47
N THR A 150 -11.65 6.39 -23.32
CA THR A 150 -11.14 7.53 -22.55
C THR A 150 -11.03 7.17 -21.06
N THR A 151 -10.00 7.70 -20.39
CA THR A 151 -9.90 7.60 -18.93
C THR A 151 -10.74 8.67 -18.28
N SER A 152 -11.33 8.42 -17.12
CA SER A 152 -12.04 9.47 -16.34
C SER A 152 -11.13 10.69 -16.09
N VAL A 153 -9.84 10.45 -15.87
CA VAL A 153 -8.83 11.50 -15.72
C VAL A 153 -8.63 12.24 -17.05
N GLY A 154 -8.52 11.54 -18.20
CA GLY A 154 -8.39 12.15 -19.51
C GLY A 154 -9.58 13.05 -19.84
N VAL A 155 -10.80 12.54 -19.65
CA VAL A 155 -12.04 13.31 -19.84
C VAL A 155 -12.09 14.55 -18.95
N ALA A 156 -11.65 14.42 -17.69
CA ALA A 156 -11.65 15.55 -16.75
C ALA A 156 -10.70 16.69 -17.17
N PHE A 157 -9.68 16.40 -17.97
CA PHE A 157 -8.73 17.38 -18.50
C PHE A 157 -8.95 17.73 -19.98
N GLU A 158 -9.97 17.18 -20.64
CA GLU A 158 -10.26 17.42 -22.05
C GLU A 158 -10.50 18.93 -22.32
N GLY A 159 -9.88 19.45 -23.37
CA GLY A 159 -9.98 20.87 -23.74
C GLY A 159 -9.27 21.85 -22.79
N ILE A 160 -8.57 21.35 -21.75
CA ILE A 160 -7.90 22.20 -20.77
C ILE A 160 -6.41 22.34 -21.13
N THR A 161 -5.94 23.59 -21.20
CA THR A 161 -4.53 23.92 -21.31
C THR A 161 -3.96 24.43 -20.00
N ALA A 162 -2.65 24.23 -19.78
CA ALA A 162 -1.97 24.66 -18.57
C ALA A 162 -0.54 25.15 -18.85
N THR A 163 0.00 25.92 -17.91
CA THR A 163 1.44 26.25 -17.88
C THR A 163 2.24 25.05 -17.38
N TRP A 164 3.53 25.00 -17.71
CA TRP A 164 4.44 23.93 -17.27
C TRP A 164 4.39 23.65 -15.76
N PRO A 165 4.43 24.66 -14.85
CA PRO A 165 4.35 24.38 -13.42
C PRO A 165 3.07 23.64 -13.01
N ILE A 166 1.91 23.99 -13.61
CA ILE A 166 0.63 23.34 -13.32
C ILE A 166 0.60 21.93 -13.94
N ALA A 167 1.07 21.76 -15.17
CA ALA A 167 1.14 20.46 -15.81
C ALA A 167 2.05 19.48 -15.05
N LEU A 168 3.19 19.95 -14.53
CA LEU A 168 4.07 19.16 -13.68
C LEU A 168 3.44 18.85 -12.32
N ALA A 169 2.65 19.76 -11.74
CA ALA A 169 1.89 19.49 -10.52
C ALA A 169 0.82 18.41 -10.76
N VAL A 170 0.12 18.45 -11.91
CA VAL A 170 -0.83 17.39 -12.32
C VAL A 170 -0.11 16.05 -12.47
N MET A 171 1.02 16.03 -13.19
CA MET A 171 1.82 14.82 -13.34
C MET A 171 2.26 14.26 -11.97
N PHE A 172 2.73 15.10 -11.06
CA PHE A 172 3.09 14.68 -9.71
C PHE A 172 1.89 14.12 -8.93
N GLY A 173 0.73 14.75 -9.08
CA GLY A 173 -0.53 14.26 -8.50
C GLY A 173 -0.87 12.84 -8.98
N VAL A 174 -0.82 12.60 -10.29
CA VAL A 174 -1.15 11.31 -10.91
C VAL A 174 -0.08 10.23 -10.67
N VAL A 175 1.21 10.61 -10.68
CA VAL A 175 2.33 9.66 -10.59
C VAL A 175 2.71 9.33 -9.16
N VAL A 176 2.50 10.26 -8.22
CA VAL A 176 2.97 10.08 -6.83
C VAL A 176 1.83 10.13 -5.82
N ILE A 177 1.05 11.21 -5.81
CA ILE A 177 0.05 11.41 -4.74
C ILE A 177 -1.07 10.37 -4.83
N ALA A 178 -1.68 10.19 -6.01
CA ALA A 178 -2.75 9.21 -6.18
C ALA A 178 -2.28 7.78 -5.87
N PRO A 179 -1.15 7.26 -6.44
CA PRO A 179 -0.60 5.97 -6.07
C PRO A 179 -0.36 5.77 -4.58
N VAL A 180 0.23 6.75 -3.88
CA VAL A 180 0.44 6.65 -2.43
C VAL A 180 -0.89 6.48 -1.70
N CYS A 181 -1.87 7.31 -2.01
CA CYS A 181 -3.18 7.27 -1.35
C CYS A 181 -3.94 5.98 -1.66
N GLU A 182 -3.96 5.55 -2.91
CA GLU A 182 -4.64 4.34 -3.36
C GLU A 182 -4.02 3.08 -2.76
N GLU A 183 -2.70 2.97 -2.69
CA GLU A 183 -2.05 1.82 -2.07
C GLU A 183 -2.31 1.77 -0.55
N ILE A 184 -2.45 2.91 0.13
CA ILE A 184 -2.88 2.97 1.53
C ILE A 184 -4.29 2.39 1.68
N VAL A 185 -5.22 2.72 0.79
CA VAL A 185 -6.61 2.23 0.83
C VAL A 185 -6.67 0.75 0.47
N TYR A 186 -6.15 0.36 -0.70
CA TYR A 186 -6.38 -0.99 -1.26
C TYR A 186 -5.37 -2.03 -0.76
N ARG A 187 -4.05 -1.73 -0.71
CA ARG A 187 -3.02 -2.67 -0.25
C ARG A 187 -2.69 -2.53 1.23
N GLY A 188 -3.07 -1.40 1.83
CA GLY A 188 -3.03 -1.20 3.28
C GLY A 188 -4.31 -1.68 3.95
N LEU A 189 -5.36 -0.86 3.91
CA LEU A 189 -6.58 -1.07 4.68
C LEU A 189 -7.39 -2.27 4.17
N LEU A 190 -7.82 -2.28 2.90
CA LEU A 190 -8.67 -3.34 2.36
C LEU A 190 -7.99 -4.69 2.41
N TRP A 191 -6.69 -4.76 2.05
CA TRP A 191 -5.91 -6.00 2.14
C TRP A 191 -6.02 -6.64 3.52
N ASN A 192 -5.76 -5.89 4.58
CA ASN A 192 -5.77 -6.42 5.93
C ASN A 192 -7.19 -6.68 6.45
N ALA A 193 -8.19 -5.92 6.00
CA ALA A 193 -9.60 -6.17 6.28
C ALA A 193 -10.07 -7.51 5.71
N VAL A 194 -9.67 -7.85 4.46
CA VAL A 194 -9.97 -9.12 3.81
C VAL A 194 -9.15 -10.26 4.43
N ALA A 195 -7.85 -10.03 4.67
CA ALA A 195 -6.95 -11.02 5.27
C ALA A 195 -7.35 -11.44 6.70
N LYS A 196 -8.18 -10.66 7.38
CA LYS A 196 -8.79 -11.04 8.66
C LYS A 196 -9.66 -12.30 8.55
N TRP A 197 -10.29 -12.50 7.39
CA TRP A 197 -11.23 -13.59 7.15
C TRP A 197 -10.67 -14.67 6.22
N ILE A 198 -9.74 -14.30 5.35
CA ILE A 198 -9.18 -15.15 4.31
C ILE A 198 -7.67 -15.26 4.50
N THR A 199 -7.20 -16.46 4.88
CA THR A 199 -5.77 -16.72 5.16
C THR A 199 -4.93 -16.89 3.88
N ASN A 200 -5.56 -17.27 2.77
CA ASN A 200 -4.87 -17.43 1.48
C ASN A 200 -4.58 -16.07 0.87
N ARG A 201 -3.30 -15.67 0.91
CA ARG A 201 -2.83 -14.38 0.38
C ARG A 201 -3.10 -14.16 -1.12
N TRP A 202 -3.18 -15.23 -1.91
CA TRP A 202 -3.50 -15.11 -3.33
C TRP A 202 -4.96 -14.77 -3.56
N VAL A 203 -5.86 -15.30 -2.72
CA VAL A 203 -7.28 -14.94 -2.76
C VAL A 203 -7.46 -13.49 -2.30
N VAL A 204 -6.77 -13.05 -1.24
CA VAL A 204 -6.76 -11.65 -0.81
C VAL A 204 -6.26 -10.74 -1.93
N PHE A 205 -5.18 -11.12 -2.61
CA PHE A 205 -4.63 -10.41 -3.76
C PHE A 205 -5.67 -10.23 -4.88
N VAL A 206 -6.34 -11.30 -5.30
CA VAL A 206 -7.35 -11.22 -6.37
C VAL A 206 -8.50 -10.32 -5.96
N ILE A 207 -9.03 -10.48 -4.74
CA ILE A 207 -10.17 -9.67 -4.25
C ILE A 207 -9.79 -8.18 -4.20
N THR A 208 -8.64 -7.83 -3.63
CA THR A 208 -8.24 -6.42 -3.48
C THR A 208 -7.86 -5.78 -4.82
N THR A 209 -7.30 -6.56 -5.75
CA THR A 209 -7.00 -6.09 -7.11
C THR A 209 -8.27 -5.87 -7.92
N LEU A 210 -9.26 -6.78 -7.78
CA LEU A 210 -10.56 -6.61 -8.42
C LEU A 210 -11.31 -5.40 -7.84
N ALA A 211 -11.32 -5.24 -6.52
CA ALA A 211 -11.94 -4.10 -5.86
C ALA A 211 -11.30 -2.77 -6.34
N PHE A 212 -9.97 -2.72 -6.45
CA PHE A 212 -9.25 -1.58 -7.00
C PHE A 212 -9.72 -1.24 -8.43
N ALA A 213 -9.79 -2.24 -9.32
CA ALA A 213 -10.20 -2.04 -10.70
C ALA A 213 -11.65 -1.54 -10.82
N VAL A 214 -12.57 -2.09 -10.01
CA VAL A 214 -13.99 -1.74 -10.02
C VAL A 214 -14.24 -0.36 -9.39
N ALA A 215 -13.48 0.03 -8.38
CA ALA A 215 -13.62 1.31 -7.69
C ALA A 215 -13.32 2.54 -8.56
N HIS A 216 -12.64 2.35 -9.70
CA HIS A 216 -12.48 3.41 -10.71
C HIS A 216 -13.79 3.78 -11.42
N LEU A 217 -14.85 2.95 -11.27
CA LEU A 217 -16.17 3.11 -11.92
C LEU A 217 -16.10 3.14 -13.46
N GLU A 218 -14.99 2.73 -14.03
CA GLU A 218 -14.74 2.58 -15.48
C GLU A 218 -14.95 1.13 -15.90
N PHE A 219 -16.19 0.66 -15.88
CA PHE A 219 -16.50 -0.77 -16.04
C PHE A 219 -15.98 -1.38 -17.34
N LEU A 220 -15.98 -0.63 -18.44
CA LEU A 220 -15.37 -1.07 -19.70
C LEU A 220 -13.85 -1.21 -19.60
N ARG A 221 -13.19 -0.44 -18.73
CA ARG A 221 -11.74 -0.51 -18.52
C ARG A 221 -11.33 -1.36 -17.32
N ALA A 222 -12.29 -1.81 -16.50
CA ALA A 222 -11.99 -2.62 -15.32
C ALA A 222 -11.14 -3.88 -15.62
N PRO A 223 -11.33 -4.62 -16.73
CA PRO A 223 -10.45 -5.74 -17.08
C PRO A 223 -9.00 -5.31 -17.31
N LEU A 224 -8.78 -4.18 -17.99
CA LEU A 224 -7.45 -3.63 -18.21
C LEU A 224 -6.84 -3.13 -16.89
N LEU A 225 -7.59 -2.40 -16.08
CA LEU A 225 -7.15 -1.91 -14.77
C LEU A 225 -6.79 -3.08 -13.83
N PHE A 226 -7.51 -4.19 -13.91
CA PHE A 226 -7.15 -5.41 -13.19
C PHE A 226 -5.75 -5.91 -13.60
N VAL A 227 -5.45 -5.98 -14.91
CA VAL A 227 -4.13 -6.40 -15.41
C VAL A 227 -3.04 -5.42 -14.99
N VAL A 228 -3.27 -4.12 -15.11
CA VAL A 228 -2.34 -3.05 -14.67
C VAL A 228 -2.03 -3.16 -13.17
N ALA A 229 -3.00 -3.58 -12.37
CA ALA A 229 -2.84 -3.67 -10.92
C ALA A 229 -2.19 -4.98 -10.43
N LEU A 230 -1.95 -5.97 -11.30
CA LEU A 230 -1.29 -7.24 -10.92
C LEU A 230 0.11 -7.05 -10.33
N PRO A 231 1.03 -6.27 -10.93
CA PRO A 231 2.37 -6.04 -10.36
C PRO A 231 2.33 -5.42 -8.97
N LEU A 232 1.35 -4.54 -8.71
CA LEU A 232 1.16 -3.84 -7.45
C LEU A 232 0.80 -4.81 -6.32
N GLY A 233 -0.17 -5.68 -6.58
CA GLY A 233 -0.57 -6.71 -5.62
C GLY A 233 0.50 -7.78 -5.40
N ILE A 234 1.26 -8.15 -6.44
CA ILE A 234 2.42 -9.04 -6.33
C ILE A 234 3.49 -8.40 -5.42
N ALA A 235 3.77 -7.10 -5.58
CA ALA A 235 4.69 -6.37 -4.70
C ALA A 235 4.27 -6.47 -3.23
N ARG A 236 2.97 -6.35 -2.95
CA ARG A 236 2.41 -6.54 -1.60
C ARG A 236 2.61 -7.95 -1.08
N ILE A 237 2.38 -8.98 -1.91
CA ILE A 237 2.61 -10.39 -1.53
C ILE A 237 4.08 -10.64 -1.16
N LEU A 238 5.01 -10.12 -1.97
CA LEU A 238 6.43 -10.40 -1.81
C LEU A 238 7.03 -9.69 -0.60
N THR A 239 6.64 -8.44 -0.34
CA THR A 239 7.26 -7.61 0.70
C THR A 239 6.48 -7.57 2.01
N GLY A 240 5.17 -7.84 1.98
CA GLY A 240 4.29 -7.62 3.12
C GLY A 240 4.10 -6.13 3.48
N ARG A 241 4.64 -5.20 2.69
CA ARG A 241 4.60 -3.74 2.88
C ARG A 241 4.05 -3.07 1.64
N ILE A 242 3.52 -1.84 1.78
CA ILE A 242 2.95 -1.12 0.65
C ILE A 242 3.98 -0.29 -0.13
N THR A 243 5.19 -0.07 0.39
CA THR A 243 6.22 0.73 -0.29
C THR A 243 6.54 0.21 -1.68
N ALA A 244 6.73 -1.10 -1.83
CA ALA A 244 7.00 -1.70 -3.14
C ALA A 244 5.81 -1.55 -4.11
N SER A 245 4.58 -1.67 -3.60
CA SER A 245 3.35 -1.45 -4.39
C SER A 245 3.25 0.01 -4.85
N ILE A 246 3.52 0.98 -3.96
CA ILE A 246 3.54 2.42 -4.29
C ILE A 246 4.55 2.71 -5.42
N VAL A 247 5.77 2.18 -5.31
CA VAL A 247 6.81 2.39 -6.33
C VAL A 247 6.43 1.75 -7.66
N ALA A 248 5.93 0.50 -7.65
CA ALA A 248 5.46 -0.16 -8.87
C ALA A 248 4.29 0.60 -9.52
N HIS A 249 3.38 1.15 -8.72
CA HIS A 249 2.26 1.96 -9.18
C HIS A 249 2.73 3.27 -9.80
N ALA A 250 3.65 3.98 -9.14
CA ALA A 250 4.24 5.20 -9.68
C ALA A 250 4.94 4.96 -11.04
N VAL A 251 5.64 3.83 -11.22
CA VAL A 251 6.24 3.44 -12.49
C VAL A 251 5.18 3.21 -13.57
N ASN A 252 4.08 2.51 -13.24
CA ASN A 252 2.97 2.29 -14.18
C ASN A 252 2.28 3.60 -14.58
N ASN A 253 2.15 4.55 -13.66
CA ASN A 253 1.50 5.84 -13.91
C ASN A 253 2.43 6.88 -14.53
N PHE A 254 3.74 6.60 -14.60
CA PHE A 254 4.70 7.59 -15.12
C PHE A 254 4.42 7.97 -16.56
N LEU A 255 4.26 6.98 -17.44
CA LEU A 255 4.00 7.27 -18.86
C LEU A 255 2.66 7.96 -19.10
N PRO A 256 1.52 7.48 -18.56
CA PRO A 256 0.25 8.22 -18.68
C PRO A 256 0.31 9.64 -18.09
N GLY A 257 0.95 9.82 -16.95
CA GLY A 257 1.11 11.13 -16.31
C GLY A 257 1.97 12.10 -17.14
N LEU A 258 3.05 11.59 -17.76
CA LEU A 258 3.87 12.36 -18.67
C LEU A 258 3.09 12.78 -19.91
N MET A 259 2.35 11.84 -20.52
CA MET A 259 1.50 12.14 -21.69
C MET A 259 0.45 13.20 -21.37
N LEU A 260 -0.22 13.10 -20.21
CA LEU A 260 -1.17 14.10 -19.75
C LEU A 260 -0.51 15.48 -19.57
N ALA A 261 0.67 15.54 -18.97
CA ALA A 261 1.38 16.81 -18.79
C ALA A 261 1.76 17.46 -20.15
N LEU A 262 2.22 16.65 -21.11
CA LEU A 262 2.56 17.13 -22.46
C LEU A 262 1.31 17.59 -23.24
N MET A 263 0.17 16.94 -23.08
CA MET A 263 -1.12 17.38 -23.64
C MET A 263 -1.53 18.73 -23.05
N LEU A 264 -1.48 18.89 -21.73
CA LEU A 264 -1.86 20.13 -21.03
C LEU A 264 -1.05 21.35 -21.49
N VAL A 265 0.21 21.18 -21.88
CA VAL A 265 1.05 22.28 -22.41
C VAL A 265 0.97 22.42 -23.93
N GLY A 266 0.13 21.63 -24.61
CA GLY A 266 -0.03 21.67 -26.07
C GLY A 266 1.16 21.08 -26.85
N ALA A 267 2.01 20.27 -26.20
CA ALA A 267 3.14 19.60 -26.84
C ALA A 267 2.72 18.30 -27.58
N LEU A 268 1.54 17.77 -27.27
CA LEU A 268 0.91 16.63 -27.94
C LEU A 268 -0.53 17.00 -28.31
N PRO A 269 -1.07 16.42 -29.40
CA PRO A 269 -2.48 16.58 -29.74
C PRO A 269 -3.37 15.96 -28.64
N GLU A 270 -4.58 16.48 -28.51
CA GLU A 270 -5.62 15.84 -27.71
C GLU A 270 -5.96 14.47 -28.32
N VAL A 271 -6.07 13.44 -27.48
CA VAL A 271 -6.35 12.06 -27.89
C VAL A 271 -7.83 11.76 -27.70
#